data_b85a33eb153f25948d0873901ca7aaec
#
_entry.id   b85a33eb153f25948d0873901ca7aaec
#
_cell.length_a   1.000
_cell.length_b   1.000
_cell.length_c   1.000
_cell.angle_alpha   90.00
_cell.angle_beta   90.00
_cell.angle_gamma   90.00
#
_symmetry.space_group_name_H-M   'P 1'
#
loop_
_entity.id
_entity.type
_entity.pdbx_description
1 polymer ?
#
loop_
_entity_poly.entity_id
_entity_poly.type
_entity_poly.pdbx_seq_one_letter_code
_entity_poly.pdbx_strand_id
1 'polypeptide(L)'
;MRAGRATGPVHPSTPLIIMKLDDLYSELTLKTKSKLVLLVLDGLGDIAVGGADATTPLEAARTPNLDALAVTGAQGRLLPVAPGITPGSGPGHLGLFGYDPLEFQVGRGVIEALGLGLELKPGDVAARANFCTMDAKGVVTDRRAGRIDTSICEELCGLLRQKVTSVGDAEVLIQPGKGHRFVVVFRGQGLEGPLTDADPHREGLPIPRSEPVVAGSAKAAKAAGLVEAFYKAALPVLSGKLPANGFLMRGIAHQPDIPTFEVRYQLRAACVAVYPMYKGLAQLVGMSKLEGSQTLTEQFERYLDAHDAYDYFFIHYKNTDMYGEDGNFEAKKKAIEELDAALPVLLKKRPDVLAITGDHSTPCPMKGHSWHPQPVLLVSEFAGSDRFPRFTEATSNQGSLGIQEAKFLMRLMQANARMFDKFGA
;
A
#
# COMPACT_ATOMS: atom_id res chain seq x y z
N MET A 1 23.73 3.54 -73.74
CA MET A 1 24.19 2.57 -72.75
C MET A 1 23.70 3.05 -71.35
N ARG A 2 22.66 2.41 -70.76
CA ARG A 2 22.20 2.73 -69.45
C ARG A 2 22.79 1.70 -68.46
N ALA A 3 23.58 2.18 -67.49
CA ALA A 3 24.17 1.35 -66.46
C ALA A 3 23.03 0.98 -65.42
N GLY A 4 22.80 -0.33 -65.29
CA GLY A 4 21.92 -0.86 -64.24
C GLY A 4 22.59 -0.77 -62.88
N ARG A 5 21.88 -0.16 -61.90
CA ARG A 5 22.26 -0.22 -60.49
C ARG A 5 21.90 -1.61 -59.96
N ALA A 6 22.90 -2.35 -59.51
CA ALA A 6 22.70 -3.58 -58.74
C ALA A 6 22.19 -3.21 -57.33
N THR A 7 21.03 -3.65 -56.97
CA THR A 7 20.52 -3.63 -55.59
C THR A 7 21.19 -4.77 -54.81
N GLY A 8 22.09 -4.44 -53.90
CA GLY A 8 22.67 -5.43 -52.99
C GLY A 8 21.59 -6.03 -52.07
N PRO A 9 21.84 -7.23 -51.50
CA PRO A 9 20.90 -7.91 -50.64
C PRO A 9 20.64 -7.09 -49.35
N VAL A 10 19.39 -6.76 -49.11
CA VAL A 10 18.92 -6.20 -47.84
C VAL A 10 19.08 -7.31 -46.79
N HIS A 11 20.07 -7.19 -45.90
CA HIS A 11 20.17 -8.05 -44.74
C HIS A 11 18.90 -7.80 -43.84
N PRO A 12 18.20 -8.85 -43.44
CA PRO A 12 17.11 -8.70 -42.49
C PRO A 12 17.72 -8.12 -41.20
N SER A 13 17.26 -6.94 -40.81
CA SER A 13 17.60 -6.35 -39.53
C SER A 13 17.10 -7.28 -38.42
N THR A 14 18.02 -7.88 -37.68
CA THR A 14 17.70 -8.62 -36.46
C THR A 14 16.85 -7.69 -35.58
N PRO A 15 15.66 -8.11 -35.11
CA PRO A 15 14.85 -7.25 -34.25
C PRO A 15 15.68 -6.89 -33.04
N LEU A 16 15.76 -5.62 -32.72
CA LEU A 16 16.35 -5.15 -31.47
C LEU A 16 15.48 -5.71 -30.33
N ILE A 17 16.01 -6.69 -29.62
CA ILE A 17 15.37 -7.19 -28.40
C ILE A 17 15.62 -6.11 -27.34
N ILE A 18 14.58 -5.33 -27.05
CA ILE A 18 14.61 -4.38 -25.92
C ILE A 18 14.39 -5.20 -24.66
N MET A 19 15.45 -5.45 -23.91
CA MET A 19 15.37 -6.11 -22.60
C MET A 19 14.63 -5.20 -21.64
N LYS A 20 13.62 -5.71 -20.95
CA LYS A 20 12.96 -4.99 -19.87
C LYS A 20 13.83 -5.03 -18.61
N LEU A 21 13.78 -3.96 -17.82
CA LEU A 21 14.60 -3.84 -16.61
C LEU A 21 14.33 -4.97 -15.60
N ASP A 22 13.08 -5.41 -15.47
CA ASP A 22 12.72 -6.53 -14.58
C ASP A 22 13.29 -7.87 -15.05
N ASP A 23 13.35 -8.11 -16.36
CA ASP A 23 13.98 -9.31 -16.93
C ASP A 23 15.48 -9.32 -16.60
N LEU A 24 16.13 -8.16 -16.76
CA LEU A 24 17.56 -8.01 -16.40
C LEU A 24 17.80 -8.30 -14.91
N TYR A 25 16.99 -7.73 -14.01
CA TYR A 25 17.12 -8.02 -12.59
C TYR A 25 16.94 -9.51 -12.28
N SER A 26 15.98 -10.17 -12.95
CA SER A 26 15.73 -11.60 -12.76
C SER A 26 16.92 -12.45 -13.21
N GLU A 27 17.54 -12.12 -14.34
CA GLU A 27 18.76 -12.80 -14.85
C GLU A 27 19.97 -12.63 -13.93
N LEU A 28 20.14 -11.45 -13.35
CA LEU A 28 21.29 -11.15 -12.50
C LEU A 28 21.10 -11.64 -11.04
N THR A 29 19.89 -12.06 -10.64
CA THR A 29 19.60 -12.39 -9.25
C THR A 29 20.34 -13.63 -8.77
N LEU A 30 21.11 -13.50 -7.69
CA LEU A 30 21.81 -14.55 -6.98
C LEU A 30 21.09 -14.90 -5.65
N LYS A 31 21.05 -16.18 -5.30
CA LYS A 31 20.53 -16.61 -4.01
C LYS A 31 21.57 -16.41 -2.92
N THR A 32 21.22 -15.70 -1.87
CA THR A 32 22.03 -15.53 -0.66
C THR A 32 21.24 -16.00 0.57
N LYS A 33 21.87 -15.97 1.74
CA LYS A 33 21.20 -16.22 3.03
C LYS A 33 20.86 -14.92 3.75
N SER A 34 21.08 -13.78 3.10
CA SER A 34 20.91 -12.45 3.68
C SER A 34 19.44 -12.21 4.09
N LYS A 35 19.27 -11.51 5.20
CA LYS A 35 17.99 -11.09 5.76
C LYS A 35 17.79 -9.61 5.51
N LEU A 36 16.68 -9.27 4.86
CA LEU A 36 16.30 -7.91 4.52
C LEU A 36 15.09 -7.49 5.37
N VAL A 37 15.15 -6.30 5.95
CA VAL A 37 14.03 -5.72 6.70
C VAL A 37 13.71 -4.34 6.14
N LEU A 38 12.46 -4.13 5.75
CA LEU A 38 11.87 -2.82 5.48
C LEU A 38 10.99 -2.42 6.66
N LEU A 39 11.43 -1.44 7.44
CA LEU A 39 10.68 -0.85 8.54
C LEU A 39 10.02 0.45 8.07
N VAL A 40 8.70 0.46 8.01
CA VAL A 40 7.92 1.60 7.54
C VAL A 40 7.22 2.28 8.71
N LEU A 41 7.55 3.56 8.92
CA LEU A 41 6.81 4.48 9.76
C LEU A 41 5.83 5.22 8.85
N ASP A 42 4.57 4.85 8.91
CA ASP A 42 3.51 5.41 8.06
C ASP A 42 3.48 6.94 8.18
N GLY A 43 3.52 7.64 7.06
CA GLY A 43 3.48 9.09 7.05
C GLY A 43 4.65 9.78 7.75
N LEU A 44 5.85 9.16 7.80
CA LEU A 44 7.00 9.64 8.57
C LEU A 44 7.38 11.07 8.23
N GLY A 45 7.52 11.39 6.94
CA GLY A 45 8.02 12.69 6.49
C GLY A 45 7.15 13.85 6.96
N ASP A 46 7.82 14.96 7.27
CA ASP A 46 7.19 16.21 7.70
C ASP A 46 7.91 17.41 7.07
N ILE A 47 7.42 18.61 7.33
CA ILE A 47 8.02 19.88 6.90
C ILE A 47 8.15 20.85 8.08
N ALA A 48 9.27 21.52 8.14
CA ALA A 48 9.50 22.59 9.10
C ALA A 48 8.86 23.89 8.59
N VAL A 49 7.87 24.40 9.31
CA VAL A 49 7.15 25.63 8.96
C VAL A 49 7.18 26.58 10.15
N GLY A 50 7.50 27.86 9.94
CA GLY A 50 7.45 28.85 11.01
C GLY A 50 8.75 29.63 11.24
N GLY A 51 9.75 29.49 10.36
CA GLY A 51 10.97 30.26 10.42
C GLY A 51 12.25 29.42 10.45
N ALA A 52 13.38 30.06 10.65
CA ALA A 52 14.71 29.44 10.57
C ALA A 52 14.96 28.37 11.66
N ASP A 53 14.29 28.51 12.81
CA ASP A 53 14.43 27.58 13.94
C ASP A 53 13.35 26.50 13.97
N ALA A 54 12.49 26.45 12.94
CA ALA A 54 11.45 25.44 12.85
C ALA A 54 12.07 24.05 12.60
N THR A 55 11.49 23.03 13.23
CA THR A 55 11.93 21.63 13.13
C THR A 55 10.75 20.72 12.76
N THR A 56 11.06 19.57 12.19
CA THR A 56 10.07 18.49 12.01
C THR A 56 9.95 17.65 13.29
N PRO A 57 8.90 16.84 13.46
CA PRO A 57 8.83 15.87 14.55
C PRO A 57 10.01 14.91 14.60
N LEU A 58 10.55 14.48 13.45
CA LEU A 58 11.72 13.61 13.37
C LEU A 58 13.01 14.34 13.82
N GLU A 59 13.17 15.61 13.43
CA GLU A 59 14.29 16.44 13.89
C GLU A 59 14.24 16.74 15.38
N ALA A 60 13.04 16.95 15.94
CA ALA A 60 12.84 17.24 17.36
C ALA A 60 12.89 15.99 18.26
N ALA A 61 12.66 14.79 17.70
CA ALA A 61 12.63 13.54 18.44
C ALA A 61 14.02 13.16 19.00
N ARG A 62 14.03 12.54 20.17
CA ARG A 62 15.23 11.92 20.75
C ARG A 62 15.32 10.47 20.30
N THR A 63 16.23 10.19 19.37
CA THR A 63 16.31 8.90 18.65
C THR A 63 17.70 8.27 18.69
N PRO A 64 18.26 7.95 19.89
CA PRO A 64 19.66 7.49 20.01
C PRO A 64 19.95 6.19 19.24
N ASN A 65 18.95 5.29 19.06
CA ASN A 65 19.14 4.02 18.34
C ASN A 65 19.12 4.24 16.83
N LEU A 66 18.21 5.07 16.31
CA LEU A 66 18.18 5.49 14.90
C LEU A 66 19.43 6.29 14.56
N ASP A 67 19.86 7.17 15.45
CA ASP A 67 21.06 7.99 15.28
C ASP A 67 22.32 7.12 15.21
N ALA A 68 22.41 6.07 16.05
CA ALA A 68 23.51 5.10 15.98
C ALA A 68 23.53 4.34 14.64
N LEU A 69 22.38 4.03 14.08
CA LEU A 69 22.27 3.42 12.73
C LEU A 69 22.64 4.42 11.63
N ALA A 70 22.26 5.70 11.78
CA ALA A 70 22.56 6.77 10.83
C ALA A 70 24.07 6.98 10.63
N VAL A 71 24.87 6.83 11.70
CA VAL A 71 26.34 6.94 11.63
C VAL A 71 26.95 5.92 10.67
N THR A 72 26.34 4.73 10.54
CA THR A 72 26.86 3.61 9.73
C THR A 72 26.10 3.38 8.43
N GLY A 73 25.01 4.11 8.20
CA GLY A 73 24.15 3.95 7.04
C GLY A 73 24.29 5.07 6.01
N ALA A 74 23.66 4.86 4.87
CA ALA A 74 23.47 5.84 3.82
C ALA A 74 22.04 6.41 3.91
N GLN A 75 21.90 7.72 3.69
CA GLN A 75 20.63 8.43 3.74
C GLN A 75 20.24 8.99 2.38
N GLY A 76 18.98 9.29 2.21
CA GLY A 76 18.42 9.94 1.02
C GLY A 76 16.93 10.21 1.15
N ARG A 77 16.31 10.48 0.03
CA ARG A 77 14.88 10.77 -0.06
C ARG A 77 14.22 9.86 -1.09
N LEU A 78 13.02 9.41 -0.79
CA LEU A 78 12.22 8.59 -1.71
C LEU A 78 11.01 9.37 -2.21
N LEU A 79 10.76 9.28 -3.52
CA LEU A 79 9.54 9.72 -4.18
C LEU A 79 8.59 8.52 -4.25
N PRO A 80 7.47 8.50 -3.52
CA PRO A 80 6.59 7.33 -3.49
C PRO A 80 5.94 7.00 -4.84
N VAL A 81 5.58 8.02 -5.62
CA VAL A 81 4.96 7.87 -6.96
C VAL A 81 5.78 8.67 -7.99
N ALA A 82 5.66 9.99 -7.97
CA ALA A 82 6.36 10.89 -8.89
C ALA A 82 6.45 12.30 -8.26
N PRO A 83 7.35 13.18 -8.77
CA PRO A 83 7.46 14.54 -8.28
C PRO A 83 6.12 15.29 -8.29
N GLY A 84 5.75 15.91 -7.16
CA GLY A 84 4.53 16.70 -7.01
C GLY A 84 3.25 15.89 -6.85
N ILE A 85 3.30 14.55 -6.88
CA ILE A 85 2.14 13.69 -6.67
C ILE A 85 2.02 13.30 -5.20
N THR A 86 0.89 13.66 -4.59
CA THR A 86 0.54 13.23 -3.23
C THR A 86 0.03 11.80 -3.26
N PRO A 87 0.73 10.83 -2.65
CA PRO A 87 0.30 9.45 -2.65
C PRO A 87 -0.75 9.17 -1.55
N GLY A 88 -1.59 8.16 -1.78
CA GLY A 88 -2.24 7.46 -0.68
C GLY A 88 -1.35 6.33 -0.19
N SER A 89 -1.69 5.73 0.97
CA SER A 89 -0.88 4.64 1.55
C SER A 89 -0.76 3.41 0.64
N GLY A 90 -1.78 3.09 -0.17
CA GLY A 90 -1.72 1.98 -1.13
C GLY A 90 -0.60 2.15 -2.16
N PRO A 91 -0.64 3.19 -3.00
CA PRO A 91 0.43 3.52 -3.94
C PRO A 91 1.81 3.69 -3.30
N GLY A 92 1.88 4.35 -2.12
CA GLY A 92 3.13 4.53 -1.38
C GLY A 92 3.80 3.20 -1.04
N HIS A 93 3.06 2.27 -0.45
CA HIS A 93 3.58 0.94 -0.10
C HIS A 93 3.91 0.09 -1.32
N LEU A 94 3.08 0.12 -2.40
CA LEU A 94 3.44 -0.58 -3.64
C LEU A 94 4.77 -0.07 -4.19
N GLY A 95 5.00 1.25 -4.19
CA GLY A 95 6.29 1.83 -4.53
C GLY A 95 7.41 1.28 -3.67
N LEU A 96 7.26 1.27 -2.34
CA LEU A 96 8.27 0.72 -1.43
C LEU A 96 8.52 -0.79 -1.64
N PHE A 97 7.49 -1.54 -2.03
CA PHE A 97 7.64 -2.96 -2.39
C PHE A 97 8.25 -3.15 -3.79
N GLY A 98 8.53 -2.05 -4.52
CA GLY A 98 9.14 -2.06 -5.85
C GLY A 98 8.16 -2.36 -6.98
N TYR A 99 6.88 -2.19 -6.76
CA TYR A 99 5.85 -2.23 -7.80
C TYR A 99 5.48 -0.80 -8.19
N ASP A 100 5.60 -0.49 -9.49
CA ASP A 100 5.25 0.85 -9.96
C ASP A 100 3.74 1.10 -9.75
N PRO A 101 3.34 2.07 -8.91
CA PRO A 101 1.94 2.31 -8.61
C PRO A 101 1.15 2.87 -9.80
N LEU A 102 1.80 3.30 -10.87
CA LEU A 102 1.16 3.69 -12.13
C LEU A 102 0.85 2.48 -13.00
N GLU A 103 1.66 1.44 -12.93
CA GLU A 103 1.45 0.16 -13.63
C GLU A 103 0.46 -0.74 -12.84
N PHE A 104 0.67 -0.87 -11.53
CA PHE A 104 -0.12 -1.74 -10.66
C PHE A 104 -1.13 -0.94 -9.83
N GLN A 105 -2.24 -0.57 -10.46
CA GLN A 105 -3.32 0.14 -9.77
C GLN A 105 -4.21 -0.83 -9.01
N VAL A 106 -4.28 -0.68 -7.69
CA VAL A 106 -5.10 -1.54 -6.82
C VAL A 106 -6.29 -0.77 -6.28
N GLY A 107 -7.48 -1.26 -6.57
CA GLY A 107 -8.70 -0.68 -6.03
C GLY A 107 -8.81 -0.85 -4.51
N ARG A 108 -9.35 0.16 -3.86
CA ARG A 108 -9.49 0.19 -2.39
C ARG A 108 -10.32 -0.96 -1.84
N GLY A 109 -11.31 -1.45 -2.61
CA GLY A 109 -12.11 -2.61 -2.25
C GLY A 109 -11.29 -3.88 -2.14
N VAL A 110 -10.36 -4.09 -3.09
CA VAL A 110 -9.44 -5.25 -3.10
C VAL A 110 -8.54 -5.23 -1.86
N ILE A 111 -7.91 -4.09 -1.58
CA ILE A 111 -7.00 -3.95 -0.42
C ILE A 111 -7.74 -4.24 0.89
N GLU A 112 -8.94 -3.67 1.04
CA GLU A 112 -9.73 -3.81 2.27
C GLU A 112 -10.29 -5.24 2.42
N ALA A 113 -10.69 -5.89 1.32
CA ALA A 113 -11.12 -7.30 1.30
C ALA A 113 -10.01 -8.24 1.81
N LEU A 114 -8.83 -8.13 1.23
CA LEU A 114 -7.66 -8.91 1.64
C LEU A 114 -7.25 -8.60 3.09
N GLY A 115 -7.29 -7.33 3.47
CA GLY A 115 -7.00 -6.89 4.84
C GLY A 115 -7.93 -7.49 5.89
N LEU A 116 -9.20 -7.66 5.56
CA LEU A 116 -10.21 -8.31 6.42
C LEU A 116 -10.17 -9.85 6.35
N GLY A 117 -9.19 -10.42 5.65
CA GLY A 117 -8.97 -11.86 5.59
C GLY A 117 -9.79 -12.59 4.52
N LEU A 118 -10.46 -11.86 3.62
CA LEU A 118 -11.11 -12.50 2.47
C LEU A 118 -10.05 -12.99 1.48
N GLU A 119 -10.22 -14.22 1.04
CA GLU A 119 -9.44 -14.79 -0.06
C GLU A 119 -10.10 -14.42 -1.38
N LEU A 120 -9.46 -13.54 -2.14
CA LEU A 120 -9.92 -13.17 -3.48
C LEU A 120 -9.42 -14.19 -4.52
N LYS A 121 -10.27 -14.48 -5.49
CA LYS A 121 -9.95 -15.33 -6.64
C LYS A 121 -9.81 -14.49 -7.91
N PRO A 122 -9.08 -14.97 -8.93
CA PRO A 122 -9.05 -14.29 -10.21
C PRO A 122 -10.46 -14.02 -10.74
N GLY A 123 -10.74 -12.77 -11.11
CA GLY A 123 -12.05 -12.34 -11.59
C GLY A 123 -13.03 -11.90 -10.49
N ASP A 124 -12.67 -12.00 -9.19
CA ASP A 124 -13.47 -11.39 -8.14
C ASP A 124 -13.40 -9.86 -8.26
N VAL A 125 -14.56 -9.20 -8.13
CA VAL A 125 -14.67 -7.74 -8.05
C VAL A 125 -15.03 -7.34 -6.63
N ALA A 126 -14.15 -6.59 -5.96
CA ALA A 126 -14.32 -6.16 -4.58
C ALA A 126 -14.63 -4.67 -4.49
N ALA A 127 -15.48 -4.30 -3.54
CA ALA A 127 -15.84 -2.93 -3.22
C ALA A 127 -15.74 -2.69 -1.72
N ARG A 128 -15.14 -1.57 -1.31
CA ARG A 128 -15.34 -1.06 0.03
C ARG A 128 -16.69 -0.41 0.13
N ALA A 129 -17.48 -0.80 1.12
CA ALA A 129 -18.78 -0.24 1.39
C ALA A 129 -18.81 0.50 2.74
N ASN A 130 -19.65 1.53 2.82
CA ASN A 130 -19.95 2.26 4.03
C ASN A 130 -21.47 2.29 4.22
N PHE A 131 -21.99 1.90 5.37
CA PHE A 131 -23.39 2.21 5.70
C PHE A 131 -23.61 3.72 5.71
N CYS A 132 -24.77 4.16 5.23
CA CYS A 132 -25.17 5.56 5.16
C CYS A 132 -26.63 5.71 5.60
N THR A 133 -27.03 6.96 5.89
CA THR A 133 -28.43 7.32 6.10
C THR A 133 -28.98 7.92 4.82
N MET A 134 -30.15 7.45 4.41
CA MET A 134 -30.91 8.01 3.29
C MET A 134 -32.29 8.47 3.73
N ASP A 135 -32.79 9.52 3.10
CA ASP A 135 -34.18 9.96 3.25
C ASP A 135 -35.15 9.11 2.41
N ALA A 136 -36.44 9.39 2.55
CA ALA A 136 -37.49 8.67 1.81
C ALA A 136 -37.43 8.85 0.27
N LYS A 137 -36.65 9.81 -0.23
CA LYS A 137 -36.42 10.05 -1.67
C LYS A 137 -35.15 9.36 -2.20
N GLY A 138 -34.41 8.63 -1.31
CA GLY A 138 -33.15 7.98 -1.66
C GLY A 138 -31.94 8.93 -1.72
N VAL A 139 -32.07 10.13 -1.11
CA VAL A 139 -30.98 11.09 -1.00
C VAL A 139 -30.14 10.78 0.25
N VAL A 140 -28.83 10.77 0.10
CA VAL A 140 -27.89 10.52 1.21
C VAL A 140 -27.85 11.74 2.13
N THR A 141 -28.25 11.55 3.38
CA THR A 141 -28.26 12.61 4.42
C THR A 141 -27.11 12.50 5.39
N ASP A 142 -26.52 11.30 5.56
CA ASP A 142 -25.28 11.07 6.31
C ASP A 142 -24.52 9.93 5.66
N ARG A 143 -23.32 10.21 5.16
CA ARG A 143 -22.44 9.24 4.47
C ARG A 143 -21.76 8.23 5.39
N ARG A 144 -21.99 8.31 6.70
CA ARG A 144 -21.34 7.48 7.71
C ARG A 144 -22.33 6.82 8.68
N ALA A 145 -23.64 6.97 8.43
CA ALA A 145 -24.70 6.40 9.27
C ALA A 145 -24.52 6.71 10.77
N GLY A 146 -24.25 7.97 11.13
CA GLY A 146 -23.98 8.35 12.54
C GLY A 146 -22.71 7.73 13.13
N ARG A 147 -21.84 7.11 12.33
CA ARG A 147 -20.67 6.33 12.78
C ARG A 147 -21.07 5.19 13.72
N ILE A 148 -22.03 4.37 13.29
CA ILE A 148 -22.49 3.21 14.06
C ILE A 148 -21.32 2.38 14.58
N ASP A 149 -21.54 1.71 15.71
CA ASP A 149 -20.56 0.79 16.30
C ASP A 149 -20.34 -0.46 15.43
N THR A 150 -19.17 -1.08 15.61
CA THR A 150 -18.78 -2.27 14.85
C THR A 150 -19.78 -3.42 15.04
N SER A 151 -20.33 -3.60 16.25
CA SER A 151 -21.35 -4.61 16.53
C SER A 151 -22.64 -4.45 15.71
N ILE A 152 -23.08 -3.20 15.48
CA ILE A 152 -24.22 -2.91 14.62
C ILE A 152 -23.88 -3.22 13.16
N CYS A 153 -22.68 -2.88 12.72
CA CYS A 153 -22.18 -3.23 11.37
C CYS A 153 -22.19 -4.74 11.17
N GLU A 154 -21.72 -5.52 12.16
CA GLU A 154 -21.69 -6.98 12.13
C GLU A 154 -23.10 -7.57 12.02
N GLU A 155 -24.07 -7.06 12.79
CA GLU A 155 -25.48 -7.43 12.72
C GLU A 155 -26.05 -7.19 11.32
N LEU A 156 -25.89 -5.97 10.79
CA LEU A 156 -26.41 -5.60 9.46
C LEU A 156 -25.76 -6.41 8.34
N CYS A 157 -24.45 -6.64 8.40
CA CYS A 157 -23.77 -7.54 7.47
C CYS A 157 -24.27 -8.98 7.59
N GLY A 158 -24.59 -9.44 8.80
CA GLY A 158 -25.22 -10.74 9.05
C GLY A 158 -26.59 -10.86 8.36
N LEU A 159 -27.44 -9.84 8.46
CA LEU A 159 -28.74 -9.79 7.77
C LEU A 159 -28.56 -9.79 6.25
N LEU A 160 -27.63 -9.00 5.71
CA LEU A 160 -27.35 -8.97 4.28
C LEU A 160 -26.84 -10.33 3.78
N ARG A 161 -25.92 -10.98 4.48
CA ARG A 161 -25.41 -12.32 4.13
C ARG A 161 -26.50 -13.39 4.09
N GLN A 162 -27.49 -13.31 4.98
CA GLN A 162 -28.60 -14.25 5.00
C GLN A 162 -29.59 -14.04 3.84
N LYS A 163 -29.75 -12.81 3.36
CA LYS A 163 -30.77 -12.43 2.37
C LYS A 163 -30.24 -12.27 0.96
N VAL A 164 -28.95 -11.94 0.80
CA VAL A 164 -28.33 -11.65 -0.49
C VAL A 164 -27.06 -12.47 -0.62
N THR A 165 -27.21 -13.73 -0.96
CA THR A 165 -26.10 -14.68 -1.17
C THR A 165 -25.57 -14.65 -2.61
N SER A 166 -26.37 -14.15 -3.55
CA SER A 166 -26.00 -14.04 -4.97
C SER A 166 -26.78 -12.92 -5.66
N VAL A 167 -26.22 -12.40 -6.73
CA VAL A 167 -26.88 -11.48 -7.67
C VAL A 167 -26.51 -11.87 -9.09
N GLY A 168 -27.52 -12.04 -9.96
CA GLY A 168 -27.29 -12.62 -11.28
C GLY A 168 -26.63 -14.00 -11.16
N ASP A 169 -25.51 -14.18 -11.83
CA ASP A 169 -24.68 -15.40 -11.81
C ASP A 169 -23.47 -15.31 -10.85
N ALA A 170 -23.39 -14.26 -10.05
CA ALA A 170 -22.28 -14.05 -9.11
C ALA A 170 -22.69 -14.34 -7.66
N GLU A 171 -21.81 -15.06 -6.93
CA GLU A 171 -21.86 -15.17 -5.48
C GLU A 171 -21.51 -13.81 -4.85
N VAL A 172 -22.17 -13.45 -3.75
CA VAL A 172 -21.91 -12.23 -2.99
C VAL A 172 -21.31 -12.59 -1.65
N LEU A 173 -20.07 -12.13 -1.42
CA LEU A 173 -19.40 -12.24 -0.13
C LEU A 173 -19.44 -10.86 0.56
N ILE A 174 -19.83 -10.85 1.83
CA ILE A 174 -19.91 -9.61 2.63
C ILE A 174 -19.11 -9.82 3.91
N GLN A 175 -18.18 -8.89 4.20
CA GLN A 175 -17.35 -8.94 5.41
C GLN A 175 -17.46 -7.63 6.17
N PRO A 176 -17.88 -7.64 7.46
CA PRO A 176 -17.89 -6.44 8.27
C PRO A 176 -16.46 -5.96 8.53
N GLY A 177 -16.30 -4.64 8.52
CA GLY A 177 -15.11 -3.92 8.91
C GLY A 177 -15.33 -3.17 10.22
N LYS A 178 -14.52 -2.16 10.49
CA LYS A 178 -14.62 -1.34 11.71
C LYS A 178 -15.67 -0.22 11.55
N GLY A 179 -16.56 -0.07 12.53
CA GLY A 179 -17.61 0.95 12.57
C GLY A 179 -18.60 0.74 11.41
N HIS A 180 -18.93 1.79 10.69
CA HIS A 180 -19.90 1.78 9.58
C HIS A 180 -19.37 1.16 8.26
N ARG A 181 -18.19 0.50 8.26
CA ARG A 181 -17.51 0.01 7.06
C ARG A 181 -17.69 -1.48 6.88
N PHE A 182 -17.81 -1.92 5.64
CA PHE A 182 -17.81 -3.33 5.27
C PHE A 182 -17.26 -3.50 3.85
N VAL A 183 -17.06 -4.73 3.45
CA VAL A 183 -16.61 -5.11 2.09
C VAL A 183 -17.66 -5.98 1.44
N VAL A 184 -17.83 -5.77 0.14
CA VAL A 184 -18.64 -6.62 -0.74
C VAL A 184 -17.73 -7.16 -1.82
N VAL A 185 -17.79 -8.47 -2.08
CA VAL A 185 -17.09 -9.13 -3.18
C VAL A 185 -18.12 -9.82 -4.07
N PHE A 186 -18.05 -9.53 -5.35
CA PHE A 186 -18.80 -10.24 -6.38
C PHE A 186 -17.87 -11.28 -6.99
N ARG A 187 -18.18 -12.54 -6.77
CA ARG A 187 -17.42 -13.68 -7.27
C ARG A 187 -18.15 -14.32 -8.43
N GLY A 188 -17.60 -14.22 -9.61
CA GLY A 188 -18.21 -14.75 -10.83
C GLY A 188 -17.24 -14.74 -12.01
N GLN A 189 -17.61 -15.45 -13.09
CA GLN A 189 -16.79 -15.46 -14.28
C GLN A 189 -17.02 -14.21 -15.15
N GLY A 190 -15.95 -13.77 -15.82
CA GLY A 190 -16.04 -12.66 -16.77
C GLY A 190 -16.39 -11.33 -16.12
N LEU A 191 -15.89 -11.07 -14.91
CA LEU A 191 -15.97 -9.78 -14.23
C LEU A 191 -14.66 -9.04 -14.33
N GLU A 192 -14.73 -7.72 -14.35
CA GLU A 192 -13.59 -6.82 -14.43
C GLU A 192 -13.93 -5.46 -13.79
N GLY A 193 -12.93 -4.72 -13.36
CA GLY A 193 -12.98 -3.32 -12.94
C GLY A 193 -11.78 -2.59 -13.52
N PRO A 194 -11.58 -1.30 -13.21
CA PRO A 194 -12.32 -0.56 -12.21
C PRO A 194 -13.67 -0.03 -12.69
N LEU A 195 -14.58 0.18 -11.72
CA LEU A 195 -15.84 0.89 -11.91
C LEU A 195 -15.82 2.24 -11.16
N THR A 196 -16.66 3.17 -11.60
CA THR A 196 -16.89 4.43 -10.87
C THR A 196 -17.52 4.14 -9.51
N ASP A 197 -17.26 5.00 -8.53
CA ASP A 197 -17.83 4.87 -7.18
C ASP A 197 -19.36 5.03 -7.20
N ALA A 198 -20.08 4.18 -6.49
CA ALA A 198 -21.47 4.39 -6.12
C ALA A 198 -21.55 5.19 -4.80
N ASP A 199 -20.96 6.36 -4.81
CA ASP A 199 -20.89 7.32 -3.70
C ASP A 199 -20.91 8.73 -4.29
N PRO A 200 -21.84 9.60 -3.91
CA PRO A 200 -21.90 10.98 -4.40
C PRO A 200 -20.79 11.88 -3.84
N HIS A 201 -19.93 11.37 -2.95
CA HIS A 201 -18.84 12.07 -2.24
C HIS A 201 -19.27 13.27 -1.37
N ARG A 202 -20.54 13.60 -1.35
CA ARG A 202 -21.18 14.66 -0.53
C ARG A 202 -22.61 14.27 -0.17
N GLU A 203 -23.13 14.85 0.86
CA GLU A 203 -24.53 14.72 1.27
C GLU A 203 -25.44 15.55 0.38
N GLY A 204 -26.74 15.27 0.43
CA GLY A 204 -27.76 15.97 -0.34
C GLY A 204 -27.93 15.47 -1.77
N LEU A 205 -27.33 14.35 -2.15
CA LEU A 205 -27.44 13.75 -3.49
C LEU A 205 -27.85 12.28 -3.41
N PRO A 206 -28.51 11.75 -4.46
CA PRO A 206 -28.75 10.32 -4.59
C PRO A 206 -27.45 9.57 -4.88
N ILE A 207 -27.47 8.25 -4.62
CA ILE A 207 -26.35 7.36 -4.95
C ILE A 207 -26.23 7.24 -6.47
N PRO A 208 -25.08 7.57 -7.08
CA PRO A 208 -24.88 7.42 -8.51
C PRO A 208 -24.76 5.93 -8.88
N ARG A 209 -25.06 5.59 -10.12
CA ARG A 209 -24.78 4.27 -10.69
C ARG A 209 -23.28 4.10 -10.91
N SER A 210 -22.80 2.88 -10.68
CA SER A 210 -21.44 2.52 -11.05
C SER A 210 -21.37 2.19 -12.54
N GLU A 211 -20.36 2.73 -13.21
CA GLU A 211 -20.12 2.54 -14.63
C GLU A 211 -18.66 2.08 -14.85
N PRO A 212 -18.37 1.35 -15.96
CA PRO A 212 -17.01 1.04 -16.34
C PRO A 212 -16.14 2.29 -16.51
N VAL A 213 -14.97 2.33 -15.87
CA VAL A 213 -13.99 3.40 -16.08
C VAL A 213 -13.36 3.27 -17.46
N VAL A 214 -13.14 2.03 -17.92
CA VAL A 214 -12.65 1.75 -19.29
C VAL A 214 -13.85 1.48 -20.20
N ALA A 215 -14.07 2.36 -21.16
CA ALA A 215 -15.17 2.24 -22.10
C ALA A 215 -15.02 0.95 -22.96
N GLY A 216 -16.14 0.29 -23.25
CA GLY A 216 -16.20 -0.86 -24.16
C GLY A 216 -15.86 -2.22 -23.52
N SER A 217 -15.48 -2.30 -22.24
CA SER A 217 -15.31 -3.57 -21.55
C SER A 217 -16.66 -4.22 -21.21
N ALA A 218 -17.01 -5.30 -21.92
CA ALA A 218 -18.21 -6.10 -21.62
C ALA A 218 -18.15 -6.72 -20.21
N LYS A 219 -16.97 -7.10 -19.75
CA LYS A 219 -16.75 -7.66 -18.40
C LYS A 219 -16.98 -6.62 -17.30
N ALA A 220 -16.51 -5.37 -17.51
CA ALA A 220 -16.76 -4.28 -16.58
C ALA A 220 -18.24 -3.85 -16.60
N ALA A 221 -18.89 -3.85 -17.76
CA ALA A 221 -20.33 -3.60 -17.86
C ALA A 221 -21.15 -4.68 -17.14
N LYS A 222 -20.74 -5.96 -17.21
CA LYS A 222 -21.35 -7.04 -16.43
C LYS A 222 -21.20 -6.79 -14.94
N ALA A 223 -20.00 -6.45 -14.47
CA ALA A 223 -19.74 -6.12 -13.06
C ALA A 223 -20.58 -4.93 -12.57
N ALA A 224 -20.72 -3.87 -13.37
CA ALA A 224 -21.60 -2.74 -13.06
C ALA A 224 -23.08 -3.14 -12.92
N GLY A 225 -23.55 -4.06 -13.78
CA GLY A 225 -24.88 -4.64 -13.67
C GLY A 225 -25.11 -5.43 -12.37
N LEU A 226 -24.07 -6.15 -11.89
CA LEU A 226 -24.14 -6.87 -10.61
C LEU A 226 -24.17 -5.91 -9.42
N VAL A 227 -23.41 -4.80 -9.46
CA VAL A 227 -23.48 -3.74 -8.44
C VAL A 227 -24.90 -3.16 -8.35
N GLU A 228 -25.55 -2.87 -9.47
CA GLU A 228 -26.94 -2.39 -9.48
C GLU A 228 -27.92 -3.45 -8.95
N ALA A 229 -27.74 -4.71 -9.34
CA ALA A 229 -28.55 -5.83 -8.84
C ALA A 229 -28.40 -6.00 -7.32
N PHE A 230 -27.18 -5.82 -6.80
CA PHE A 230 -26.92 -5.87 -5.38
C PHE A 230 -27.63 -4.73 -4.61
N TYR A 231 -27.61 -3.50 -5.12
CA TYR A 231 -28.40 -2.39 -4.55
C TYR A 231 -29.88 -2.74 -4.48
N LYS A 232 -30.44 -3.25 -5.57
CA LYS A 232 -31.85 -3.65 -5.63
C LYS A 232 -32.22 -4.75 -4.62
N ALA A 233 -31.32 -5.68 -4.36
CA ALA A 233 -31.54 -6.77 -3.41
C ALA A 233 -31.28 -6.36 -1.96
N ALA A 234 -30.26 -5.53 -1.69
CA ALA A 234 -29.78 -5.23 -0.35
C ALA A 234 -30.53 -4.05 0.32
N LEU A 235 -30.93 -3.01 -0.44
CA LEU A 235 -31.63 -1.86 0.14
C LEU A 235 -32.93 -2.23 0.85
N PRO A 236 -33.81 -3.13 0.33
CA PRO A 236 -35.00 -3.56 1.06
C PRO A 236 -34.69 -4.24 2.40
N VAL A 237 -33.56 -4.95 2.51
CA VAL A 237 -33.12 -5.60 3.77
C VAL A 237 -32.77 -4.57 4.84
N LEU A 238 -32.26 -3.41 4.43
CA LEU A 238 -31.88 -2.31 5.30
C LEU A 238 -33.02 -1.30 5.56
N SER A 239 -34.19 -1.49 4.92
CA SER A 239 -35.32 -0.61 5.10
C SER A 239 -35.71 -0.49 6.57
N GLY A 240 -35.83 0.75 7.06
CA GLY A 240 -36.15 1.04 8.47
C GLY A 240 -35.02 0.85 9.48
N LYS A 241 -33.81 0.43 9.06
CA LYS A 241 -32.64 0.24 9.92
C LYS A 241 -31.88 1.55 10.16
N LEU A 242 -32.55 2.60 10.62
CA LEU A 242 -31.89 3.88 10.93
C LEU A 242 -30.87 3.72 12.07
N PRO A 243 -29.71 4.43 11.99
CA PRO A 243 -29.33 5.39 10.92
C PRO A 243 -28.66 4.73 9.70
N ALA A 244 -28.59 3.41 9.59
CA ALA A 244 -27.89 2.66 8.57
C ALA A 244 -28.86 1.98 7.58
N ASN A 245 -29.77 2.78 6.98
CA ASN A 245 -30.80 2.30 6.05
C ASN A 245 -30.36 2.23 4.59
N GLY A 246 -29.08 2.51 4.30
CA GLY A 246 -28.45 2.43 2.99
C GLY A 246 -26.96 2.21 3.09
N PHE A 247 -26.29 2.13 1.95
CA PHE A 247 -24.84 2.00 1.88
C PHE A 247 -24.28 2.62 0.60
N LEU A 248 -23.00 2.98 0.64
CA LEU A 248 -22.21 3.54 -0.47
C LEU A 248 -21.10 2.54 -0.80
N MET A 249 -20.74 2.40 -2.09
CA MET A 249 -19.62 1.54 -2.53
C MET A 249 -18.55 2.36 -3.25
N ARG A 250 -17.29 2.07 -2.95
CA ARG A 250 -16.12 2.81 -3.42
C ARG A 250 -14.97 1.88 -3.76
N GLY A 251 -14.12 2.35 -4.70
CA GLY A 251 -12.92 1.62 -5.12
C GLY A 251 -13.26 0.23 -5.63
N ILE A 252 -14.31 0.15 -6.45
CA ILE A 252 -14.84 -1.09 -7.02
C ILE A 252 -13.87 -1.56 -8.11
N ALA A 253 -13.16 -2.64 -7.86
CA ALA A 253 -12.16 -3.16 -8.79
C ALA A 253 -11.96 -4.67 -8.64
N HIS A 254 -11.39 -5.30 -9.67
CA HIS A 254 -10.89 -6.66 -9.58
C HIS A 254 -9.45 -6.66 -9.04
N GLN A 255 -9.02 -7.81 -8.53
CA GLN A 255 -7.63 -8.00 -8.13
C GLN A 255 -6.75 -7.94 -9.38
N PRO A 256 -5.79 -7.00 -9.45
CA PRO A 256 -4.87 -6.93 -10.59
C PRO A 256 -3.94 -8.16 -10.61
N ASP A 257 -3.48 -8.52 -11.80
CA ASP A 257 -2.44 -9.53 -11.98
C ASP A 257 -1.09 -8.91 -11.64
N ILE A 258 -0.66 -9.12 -10.40
CA ILE A 258 0.61 -8.62 -9.86
C ILE A 258 1.52 -9.82 -9.60
N PRO A 259 2.76 -9.84 -10.14
CA PRO A 259 3.71 -10.91 -9.83
C PRO A 259 3.99 -10.93 -8.32
N THR A 260 3.99 -12.11 -7.72
CA THR A 260 4.27 -12.24 -6.29
C THR A 260 5.71 -11.82 -5.96
N PHE A 261 5.96 -11.48 -4.71
CA PHE A 261 7.27 -11.10 -4.20
C PHE A 261 8.32 -12.19 -4.45
N GLU A 262 7.93 -13.46 -4.29
CA GLU A 262 8.79 -14.60 -4.57
C GLU A 262 9.14 -14.73 -6.06
N VAL A 263 8.18 -14.50 -6.95
CA VAL A 263 8.42 -14.51 -8.41
C VAL A 263 9.31 -13.35 -8.81
N ARG A 264 9.04 -12.15 -8.28
CA ARG A 264 9.73 -10.92 -8.69
C ARG A 264 11.14 -10.78 -8.11
N TYR A 265 11.35 -11.21 -6.85
CA TYR A 265 12.58 -10.99 -6.09
C TYR A 265 13.29 -12.26 -5.68
N GLN A 266 12.69 -13.43 -5.89
CA GLN A 266 13.17 -14.73 -5.42
C GLN A 266 13.40 -14.79 -3.90
N LEU A 267 12.54 -14.07 -3.13
CA LEU A 267 12.59 -13.96 -1.68
C LEU A 267 11.28 -14.45 -1.05
N ARG A 268 11.39 -15.26 -0.01
CA ARG A 268 10.25 -15.60 0.86
C ARG A 268 10.00 -14.39 1.76
N ALA A 269 8.84 -13.76 1.61
CA ALA A 269 8.52 -12.51 2.26
C ALA A 269 7.46 -12.67 3.35
N ALA A 270 7.63 -11.97 4.47
CA ALA A 270 6.67 -11.88 5.56
C ALA A 270 6.29 -10.43 5.86
N CYS A 271 5.04 -10.26 6.31
CA CYS A 271 4.49 -8.99 6.77
C CYS A 271 4.15 -9.05 8.25
N VAL A 272 4.63 -8.08 9.01
CA VAL A 272 4.29 -7.82 10.40
C VAL A 272 3.62 -6.45 10.50
N ALA A 273 2.30 -6.42 10.52
CA ALA A 273 1.52 -5.20 10.60
C ALA A 273 0.28 -5.41 11.48
N VAL A 274 -0.22 -4.34 12.09
CA VAL A 274 -1.44 -4.38 12.91
C VAL A 274 -2.68 -4.09 12.05
N TYR A 275 -2.60 -3.09 11.18
CA TYR A 275 -3.76 -2.63 10.43
C TYR A 275 -4.09 -3.52 9.23
N PRO A 276 -5.38 -3.85 9.02
CA PRO A 276 -5.84 -4.73 7.94
C PRO A 276 -5.41 -4.30 6.54
N MET A 277 -5.42 -3.00 6.24
CA MET A 277 -5.05 -2.49 4.91
C MET A 277 -3.63 -2.88 4.51
N TYR A 278 -2.65 -2.76 5.41
CA TYR A 278 -1.24 -3.09 5.11
C TYR A 278 -1.01 -4.59 5.01
N LYS A 279 -1.74 -5.38 5.81
CA LYS A 279 -1.80 -6.85 5.67
C LYS A 279 -2.35 -7.25 4.30
N GLY A 280 -3.40 -6.54 3.84
CA GLY A 280 -4.00 -6.76 2.52
C GLY A 280 -3.05 -6.45 1.38
N LEU A 281 -2.33 -5.31 1.45
CA LEU A 281 -1.31 -4.95 0.46
C LEU A 281 -0.18 -5.97 0.40
N ALA A 282 0.32 -6.40 1.56
CA ALA A 282 1.36 -7.43 1.64
C ALA A 282 0.88 -8.77 1.07
N GLN A 283 -0.35 -9.19 1.38
CA GLN A 283 -0.95 -10.42 0.84
C GLN A 283 -1.12 -10.33 -0.68
N LEU A 284 -1.49 -9.17 -1.22
CA LEU A 284 -1.66 -8.95 -2.66
C LEU A 284 -0.39 -9.28 -3.44
N VAL A 285 0.78 -8.94 -2.88
CA VAL A 285 2.08 -9.23 -3.48
C VAL A 285 2.68 -10.56 -2.97
N GLY A 286 1.88 -11.43 -2.33
CA GLY A 286 2.28 -12.78 -1.93
C GLY A 286 3.11 -12.88 -0.64
N MET A 287 3.13 -11.85 0.22
CA MET A 287 3.79 -11.93 1.52
C MET A 287 2.93 -12.72 2.53
N SER A 288 3.57 -13.54 3.35
CA SER A 288 2.92 -14.24 4.47
C SER A 288 2.61 -13.27 5.61
N LYS A 289 1.37 -13.27 6.10
CA LYS A 289 0.99 -12.45 7.26
C LYS A 289 1.40 -13.14 8.56
N LEU A 290 2.17 -12.45 9.39
CA LEU A 290 2.52 -12.91 10.74
C LEU A 290 1.56 -12.23 11.75
N GLU A 291 0.58 -13.00 12.18
CA GLU A 291 -0.50 -12.50 13.05
C GLU A 291 -0.11 -12.49 14.55
N GLY A 292 -0.93 -11.82 15.39
CA GLY A 292 -0.84 -11.88 16.85
C GLY A 292 -0.04 -10.77 17.51
N SER A 293 0.39 -9.72 16.77
CA SER A 293 1.02 -8.53 17.36
C SER A 293 0.07 -7.34 17.41
N GLN A 294 0.13 -6.56 18.49
CA GLN A 294 -0.63 -5.32 18.69
C GLN A 294 0.29 -4.12 18.98
N THR A 295 1.46 -4.35 19.54
CA THR A 295 2.45 -3.34 19.90
C THR A 295 3.69 -3.47 19.02
N LEU A 296 4.53 -2.42 18.98
CA LEU A 296 5.82 -2.44 18.27
C LEU A 296 6.75 -3.53 18.80
N THR A 297 6.84 -3.68 20.11
CA THR A 297 7.67 -4.73 20.73
C THR A 297 7.23 -6.11 20.26
N GLU A 298 5.93 -6.41 20.29
CA GLU A 298 5.40 -7.68 19.79
C GLU A 298 5.64 -7.87 18.29
N GLN A 299 5.59 -6.79 17.49
CA GLN A 299 5.93 -6.87 16.06
C GLN A 299 7.40 -7.26 15.86
N PHE A 300 8.31 -6.68 16.63
CA PHE A 300 9.73 -7.02 16.56
C PHE A 300 10.02 -8.43 17.13
N GLU A 301 9.34 -8.86 18.17
CA GLU A 301 9.40 -10.23 18.67
C GLU A 301 8.92 -11.23 17.61
N ARG A 302 7.82 -10.91 16.89
CA ARG A 302 7.31 -11.73 15.80
C ARG A 302 8.32 -11.86 14.64
N TYR A 303 9.06 -10.78 14.35
CA TYR A 303 10.19 -10.85 13.42
C TYR A 303 11.28 -11.81 13.93
N LEU A 304 11.67 -11.71 15.21
CA LEU A 304 12.69 -12.58 15.80
C LEU A 304 12.31 -14.07 15.74
N ASP A 305 11.05 -14.38 16.03
CA ASP A 305 10.51 -15.75 16.00
C ASP A 305 10.55 -16.34 14.57
N ALA A 306 10.22 -15.51 13.58
CA ALA A 306 10.10 -15.94 12.19
C ALA A 306 11.37 -15.74 11.35
N HIS A 307 12.43 -15.16 11.93
CA HIS A 307 13.65 -14.73 11.24
C HIS A 307 14.25 -15.79 10.29
N ASP A 308 14.30 -17.04 10.73
CA ASP A 308 14.94 -18.10 9.95
C ASP A 308 14.04 -18.66 8.84
N ALA A 309 12.71 -18.42 8.93
CA ALA A 309 11.72 -18.90 7.98
C ALA A 309 11.60 -18.03 6.71
N TYR A 310 11.96 -16.77 6.78
CA TYR A 310 11.80 -15.80 5.70
C TYR A 310 13.10 -15.09 5.36
N ASP A 311 13.15 -14.51 4.17
CA ASP A 311 14.31 -13.80 3.64
C ASP A 311 14.12 -12.28 3.66
N TYR A 312 12.86 -11.86 3.61
CA TYR A 312 12.45 -10.45 3.66
C TYR A 312 11.30 -10.24 4.66
N PHE A 313 11.36 -9.13 5.40
CA PHE A 313 10.31 -8.72 6.33
C PHE A 313 9.89 -7.28 6.05
N PHE A 314 8.60 -7.08 5.85
CA PHE A 314 7.94 -5.79 5.91
C PHE A 314 7.34 -5.61 7.30
N ILE A 315 7.80 -4.60 8.04
CA ILE A 315 7.30 -4.25 9.38
C ILE A 315 6.71 -2.85 9.33
N HIS A 316 5.48 -2.69 9.82
CA HIS A 316 4.71 -1.47 9.64
C HIS A 316 4.25 -0.87 10.97
N TYR A 317 4.52 0.44 11.16
CA TYR A 317 4.09 1.23 12.31
C TYR A 317 3.21 2.41 11.87
N LYS A 318 1.94 2.45 12.34
CA LYS A 318 0.90 3.37 11.86
C LYS A 318 0.88 4.74 12.53
N ASN A 319 1.29 4.85 13.80
CA ASN A 319 0.92 5.99 14.64
C ASN A 319 1.46 7.35 14.15
N THR A 320 2.58 7.37 13.44
CA THR A 320 3.18 8.61 12.90
C THR A 320 2.27 9.31 11.90
N ASP A 321 1.57 8.55 11.04
CA ASP A 321 0.59 9.10 10.11
C ASP A 321 -0.65 9.63 10.83
N MET A 322 -1.20 8.86 11.74
CA MET A 322 -2.40 9.24 12.49
C MET A 322 -2.21 10.60 13.20
N TYR A 323 -1.06 10.79 13.86
CA TYR A 323 -0.77 12.05 14.54
C TYR A 323 -0.41 13.18 13.57
N GLY A 324 0.15 12.87 12.40
CA GLY A 324 0.35 13.83 11.31
C GLY A 324 -0.99 14.35 10.75
N GLU A 325 -1.96 13.47 10.50
CA GLU A 325 -3.32 13.83 10.07
C GLU A 325 -4.06 14.69 11.12
N ASP A 326 -3.84 14.42 12.41
CA ASP A 326 -4.37 15.24 13.50
C ASP A 326 -3.66 16.60 13.63
N GLY A 327 -2.49 16.77 12.99
CA GLY A 327 -1.64 17.95 13.14
C GLY A 327 -0.98 18.02 14.52
N ASN A 328 -0.81 16.87 15.18
CA ASN A 328 -0.29 16.79 16.54
C ASN A 328 1.22 16.49 16.54
N PHE A 329 2.01 17.57 16.49
CA PHE A 329 3.48 17.52 16.46
C PHE A 329 4.08 16.70 17.62
N GLU A 330 3.66 16.97 18.87
CA GLU A 330 4.21 16.30 20.03
C GLU A 330 3.87 14.81 20.08
N ALA A 331 2.67 14.42 19.67
CA ALA A 331 2.29 13.01 19.59
C ALA A 331 3.06 12.28 18.48
N LYS A 332 3.27 12.91 17.30
CA LYS A 332 4.06 12.33 16.20
C LYS A 332 5.52 12.16 16.63
N LYS A 333 6.11 13.19 17.26
CA LYS A 333 7.45 13.12 17.84
C LYS A 333 7.57 11.96 18.84
N LYS A 334 6.63 11.85 19.78
CA LYS A 334 6.61 10.77 20.77
C LYS A 334 6.49 9.40 20.13
N ALA A 335 5.68 9.24 19.07
CA ALA A 335 5.56 7.98 18.33
C ALA A 335 6.90 7.56 17.69
N ILE A 336 7.68 8.52 17.17
CA ILE A 336 9.02 8.26 16.64
C ILE A 336 9.97 7.82 17.78
N GLU A 337 9.91 8.47 18.93
CA GLU A 337 10.69 8.10 20.13
C GLU A 337 10.30 6.70 20.67
N GLU A 338 9.02 6.33 20.62
CA GLU A 338 8.53 4.99 20.99
C GLU A 338 9.10 3.92 20.05
N LEU A 339 9.15 4.18 18.75
CA LEU A 339 9.78 3.27 17.79
C LEU A 339 11.28 3.14 18.08
N ASP A 340 11.98 4.26 18.29
CA ASP A 340 13.41 4.24 18.61
C ASP A 340 13.71 3.41 19.85
N ALA A 341 12.90 3.57 20.90
CA ALA A 341 13.06 2.82 22.15
C ALA A 341 12.82 1.30 21.97
N ALA A 342 11.97 0.90 21.03
CA ALA A 342 11.70 -0.51 20.73
C ALA A 342 12.76 -1.13 19.79
N LEU A 343 13.46 -0.33 19.00
CA LEU A 343 14.40 -0.78 17.96
C LEU A 343 15.47 -1.79 18.42
N PRO A 344 16.03 -1.69 19.65
CA PRO A 344 16.97 -2.70 20.17
C PRO A 344 16.41 -4.13 20.19
N VAL A 345 15.09 -4.32 20.24
CA VAL A 345 14.47 -5.66 20.17
C VAL A 345 14.67 -6.25 18.77
N LEU A 346 14.38 -5.51 17.71
CA LEU A 346 14.63 -5.91 16.33
C LEU A 346 16.12 -6.25 16.11
N LEU A 347 17.01 -5.43 16.64
CA LEU A 347 18.45 -5.55 16.45
C LEU A 347 19.10 -6.72 17.21
N LYS A 348 18.35 -7.46 18.05
CA LYS A 348 18.85 -8.74 18.63
C LYS A 348 19.20 -9.78 17.55
N LYS A 349 18.46 -9.78 16.43
CA LYS A 349 18.83 -10.49 15.20
C LYS A 349 18.98 -9.45 14.10
N ARG A 350 20.10 -8.72 14.10
CA ARG A 350 20.35 -7.64 13.15
C ARG A 350 20.25 -8.16 11.72
N PRO A 351 19.37 -7.59 10.86
CA PRO A 351 19.32 -7.98 9.46
C PRO A 351 20.59 -7.54 8.71
N ASP A 352 20.92 -8.23 7.62
CA ASP A 352 22.04 -7.86 6.75
C ASP A 352 21.78 -6.53 6.03
N VAL A 353 20.50 -6.26 5.71
CA VAL A 353 20.06 -5.00 5.13
C VAL A 353 18.79 -4.51 5.85
N LEU A 354 18.87 -3.32 6.41
CA LEU A 354 17.75 -2.63 7.06
C LEU A 354 17.48 -1.32 6.34
N ALA A 355 16.27 -1.17 5.79
CA ALA A 355 15.77 0.10 5.29
C ALA A 355 14.70 0.66 6.24
N ILE A 356 14.82 1.92 6.64
CA ILE A 356 13.87 2.63 7.50
C ILE A 356 13.37 3.85 6.74
N THR A 357 12.05 3.97 6.54
CA THR A 357 11.45 5.06 5.75
C THR A 357 9.96 5.22 6.07
N GLY A 358 9.28 6.14 5.38
CA GLY A 358 7.82 6.26 5.30
C GLY A 358 7.30 5.91 3.91
N ASP A 359 6.02 5.64 3.80
CA ASP A 359 5.32 5.41 2.52
C ASP A 359 4.85 6.71 1.86
N HIS A 360 4.66 7.76 2.66
CA HIS A 360 4.36 9.15 2.27
C HIS A 360 4.73 10.12 3.38
N SER A 361 4.75 11.41 3.07
CA SER A 361 4.77 12.47 4.09
C SER A 361 3.35 12.77 4.56
N THR A 362 3.19 12.93 5.89
CA THR A 362 1.97 13.46 6.51
C THR A 362 2.33 14.63 7.42
N PRO A 363 2.65 15.79 6.84
CA PRO A 363 3.12 16.92 7.60
C PRO A 363 2.07 17.42 8.60
N CYS A 364 2.44 17.57 9.86
CA CYS A 364 1.57 18.10 10.91
C CYS A 364 0.95 19.46 10.54
N PRO A 365 1.69 20.42 9.92
CA PRO A 365 1.10 21.68 9.48
C PRO A 365 0.02 21.55 8.41
N MET A 366 0.07 20.47 7.59
CA MET A 366 -0.88 20.24 6.50
C MET A 366 -2.07 19.37 6.92
N LYS A 367 -1.97 18.62 8.01
CA LYS A 367 -3.00 17.68 8.52
C LYS A 367 -3.49 16.71 7.45
N GLY A 368 -2.57 16.16 6.70
CA GLY A 368 -2.85 15.23 5.61
C GLY A 368 -1.61 14.89 4.79
N HIS A 369 -1.77 13.94 3.88
CA HIS A 369 -0.68 13.51 3.02
C HIS A 369 -0.18 14.63 2.12
N SER A 370 1.09 14.55 1.74
CA SER A 370 1.71 15.51 0.83
C SER A 370 2.69 14.85 -0.14
N TRP A 371 3.08 15.60 -1.16
CA TRP A 371 4.00 15.18 -2.23
C TRP A 371 5.48 15.23 -1.84
N HIS A 372 5.81 15.63 -0.62
CA HIS A 372 7.19 15.77 -0.19
C HIS A 372 7.88 14.40 -0.15
N PRO A 373 9.13 14.30 -0.64
CA PRO A 373 9.87 13.04 -0.60
C PRO A 373 10.10 12.55 0.84
N GLN A 374 10.08 11.22 1.01
CA GLN A 374 10.27 10.55 2.30
C GLN A 374 11.75 10.49 2.69
N PRO A 375 12.13 10.71 3.95
CA PRO A 375 13.46 10.35 4.42
C PRO A 375 13.64 8.84 4.37
N VAL A 376 14.83 8.38 3.97
CA VAL A 376 15.23 6.97 3.98
C VAL A 376 16.61 6.81 4.60
N LEU A 377 16.74 5.79 5.44
CA LEU A 377 18.01 5.31 6.00
C LEU A 377 18.20 3.86 5.55
N LEU A 378 19.29 3.58 4.85
CA LEU A 378 19.69 2.25 4.41
C LEU A 378 20.95 1.83 5.15
N VAL A 379 20.85 0.74 5.92
CA VAL A 379 21.95 0.21 6.75
C VAL A 379 22.31 -1.18 6.27
N SER A 380 23.56 -1.37 5.85
CA SER A 380 24.14 -2.66 5.53
C SER A 380 25.67 -2.55 5.60
N GLU A 381 26.37 -3.66 5.50
CA GLU A 381 27.84 -3.66 5.38
C GLU A 381 28.32 -2.90 4.12
N PHE A 382 27.50 -2.90 3.05
CA PHE A 382 27.88 -2.38 1.73
C PHE A 382 27.14 -1.09 1.33
N ALA A 383 26.29 -0.53 2.21
CA ALA A 383 25.55 0.69 1.90
C ALA A 383 26.45 1.93 1.75
N GLY A 384 27.66 1.85 2.26
CA GLY A 384 28.48 3.04 2.54
C GLY A 384 28.02 3.72 3.83
N SER A 385 28.70 4.80 4.20
CA SER A 385 28.32 5.56 5.40
C SER A 385 28.46 7.05 5.09
N ASP A 386 27.37 7.77 5.26
CA ASP A 386 27.35 9.24 5.15
C ASP A 386 27.94 9.90 6.40
N ARG A 387 28.09 9.12 7.49
CA ARG A 387 28.61 9.58 8.79
C ARG A 387 27.81 10.72 9.42
N PHE A 388 26.53 10.84 9.06
CA PHE A 388 25.66 11.80 9.73
C PHE A 388 25.35 11.32 11.15
N PRO A 389 25.37 12.25 12.13
CA PRO A 389 25.12 11.88 13.52
C PRO A 389 23.65 11.58 13.80
N ARG A 390 22.74 11.89 12.88
CA ARG A 390 21.30 11.75 13.05
C ARG A 390 20.61 11.28 11.76
N PHE A 391 19.46 10.65 11.92
CA PHE A 391 18.50 10.42 10.83
C PHE A 391 17.39 11.45 10.92
N THR A 392 17.35 12.38 9.96
CA THR A 392 16.38 13.48 9.87
C THR A 392 16.07 13.81 8.41
N GLU A 393 15.05 14.64 8.17
CA GLU A 393 14.79 15.17 6.83
C GLU A 393 15.98 16.00 6.30
N ALA A 394 16.60 16.81 7.17
CA ALA A 394 17.72 17.67 6.79
C ALA A 394 18.96 16.86 6.38
N THR A 395 19.33 15.83 7.15
CA THR A 395 20.46 14.95 6.81
C THR A 395 20.16 14.09 5.59
N SER A 396 18.93 13.59 5.46
CA SER A 396 18.50 12.81 4.28
C SER A 396 18.54 13.61 2.98
N ASN A 397 18.38 14.94 3.02
CA ASN A 397 18.57 15.81 1.85
C ASN A 397 20.03 15.89 1.36
N GLN A 398 20.98 15.54 2.20
CA GLN A 398 22.42 15.62 1.93
C GLN A 398 23.04 14.22 1.74
N GLY A 399 22.27 13.15 1.95
CA GLY A 399 22.76 11.79 1.94
C GLY A 399 23.14 11.27 0.55
N SER A 400 24.04 10.28 0.52
CA SER A 400 24.63 9.72 -0.69
C SER A 400 23.62 8.97 -1.59
N LEU A 401 22.48 8.53 -1.04
CA LEU A 401 21.43 7.92 -1.86
C LEU A 401 20.71 8.95 -2.75
N GLY A 402 20.82 10.24 -2.45
CA GLY A 402 20.14 11.29 -3.19
C GLY A 402 18.62 11.16 -3.13
N ILE A 403 17.94 11.58 -4.22
CA ILE A 403 16.50 11.41 -4.40
C ILE A 403 16.25 10.25 -5.35
N GLN A 404 15.54 9.21 -4.89
CA GLN A 404 15.21 8.03 -5.69
C GLN A 404 13.70 7.84 -5.77
N GLU A 405 13.21 7.21 -6.85
CA GLU A 405 11.84 6.69 -6.86
C GLU A 405 11.75 5.47 -5.92
N ALA A 406 10.72 5.43 -5.08
CA ALA A 406 10.55 4.38 -4.08
C ALA A 406 10.55 2.97 -4.68
N LYS A 407 10.08 2.82 -5.93
CA LYS A 407 10.08 1.52 -6.65
C LYS A 407 11.46 0.89 -6.85
N PHE A 408 12.54 1.65 -6.69
CA PHE A 408 13.89 1.12 -6.75
C PHE A 408 14.49 0.70 -5.40
N LEU A 409 13.81 1.03 -4.27
CA LEU A 409 14.32 0.70 -2.93
C LEU A 409 14.59 -0.80 -2.77
N MET A 410 13.65 -1.66 -3.19
CA MET A 410 13.84 -3.11 -3.10
C MET A 410 15.05 -3.61 -3.87
N ARG A 411 15.34 -3.05 -5.05
CA ARG A 411 16.51 -3.41 -5.85
C ARG A 411 17.82 -2.92 -5.20
N LEU A 412 17.79 -1.75 -4.57
CA LEU A 412 18.90 -1.26 -3.76
C LEU A 412 19.15 -2.15 -2.53
N MET A 413 18.10 -2.62 -1.86
CA MET A 413 18.23 -3.57 -0.74
C MET A 413 18.84 -4.90 -1.21
N GLN A 414 18.40 -5.45 -2.35
CA GLN A 414 18.98 -6.67 -2.94
C GLN A 414 20.44 -6.47 -3.33
N ALA A 415 20.81 -5.33 -3.92
CA ALA A 415 22.20 -5.01 -4.26
C ALA A 415 23.09 -4.97 -3.00
N ASN A 416 22.60 -4.34 -1.93
CA ASN A 416 23.27 -4.28 -0.64
C ASN A 416 23.38 -5.64 0.08
N ALA A 417 22.49 -6.58 -0.25
CA ALA A 417 22.56 -7.98 0.17
C ALA A 417 23.46 -8.84 -0.78
N ARG A 418 24.12 -8.23 -1.76
CA ARG A 418 24.94 -8.89 -2.78
C ARG A 418 24.16 -9.95 -3.57
N MET A 419 22.91 -9.66 -3.87
CA MET A 419 21.99 -10.54 -4.59
C MET A 419 22.02 -10.32 -6.10
N PHE A 420 22.99 -9.59 -6.66
CA PHE A 420 23.13 -9.41 -8.11
C PHE A 420 24.53 -9.77 -8.58
N ASP A 421 24.58 -10.48 -9.71
CA ASP A 421 25.80 -10.62 -10.49
C ASP A 421 26.08 -9.35 -11.31
N LYS A 422 27.27 -9.28 -11.89
CA LYS A 422 27.70 -8.17 -12.73
C LYS A 422 26.96 -8.19 -14.07
N PHE A 423 26.47 -7.05 -14.50
CA PHE A 423 25.95 -6.87 -15.85
C PHE A 423 27.07 -6.52 -16.83
N GLY A 424 27.18 -7.31 -17.87
CA GLY A 424 28.19 -7.14 -18.89
C GLY A 424 29.57 -7.76 -18.52
N ALA A 425 30.50 -7.69 -19.47
CA ALA A 425 31.83 -8.28 -19.37
C ALA A 425 32.76 -7.54 -18.39
#